data_10e13bfcb2d00a187ce21a22f9e7a61b
#
_entry.id   10e13bfcb2d00a187ce21a22f9e7a61b
#
_cell.length_a   1.000
_cell.length_b   1.000
_cell.length_c   1.000
_cell.angle_alpha   90.00
_cell.angle_beta   90.00
_cell.angle_gamma   90.00
#
_symmetry.space_group_name_H-M   'P 1'
#
loop_
_entity.id
_entity.type
_entity.pdbx_description
1 polymer ?
#
loop_
_entity_poly.entity_id
_entity_poly.type
_entity_poly.pdbx_seq_one_letter_code
_entity_poly.pdbx_strand_id
1 'polypeptide(L)'
;KTIILQSHLDMVCQKNNDTVFDFDTQGIETYIDGDWVRAKGTTLGADNGLGVAAIMAILESKTIAHPAIEALFTTDEETGMTGAKELSPKALTGEILLNLDTEEDDEIIIGCAGAVDVSAYHDYTEEATPSGVVAYQLSVTGLMGGHSGQNIHMGRGNANKVMNRLLLGQYEKYGLRISQLHGGGLRNAIPRESEALVVVPTAQK
;
A
#
# COMPACT_ATOMS: atom_id res chain seq x y z
N LYS A 1 22.53 20.92 21.01
CA LYS A 1 22.46 20.33 19.66
C LYS A 1 21.07 20.52 19.13
N THR A 2 20.95 20.83 17.85
CA THR A 2 19.65 20.87 17.15
C THR A 2 19.16 19.46 16.84
N ILE A 3 17.89 19.19 17.08
CA ILE A 3 17.22 17.93 16.78
C ILE A 3 16.29 18.15 15.59
N ILE A 4 16.29 17.22 14.65
CA ILE A 4 15.34 17.19 13.54
C ILE A 4 14.22 16.22 13.94
N LEU A 5 12.97 16.69 13.88
CA LEU A 5 11.78 15.86 14.01
C LEU A 5 11.16 15.70 12.62
N GLN A 6 11.00 14.48 12.16
CA GLN A 6 10.52 14.19 10.80
C GLN A 6 9.24 13.38 10.82
N SER A 7 8.32 13.74 9.94
CA SER A 7 7.07 13.05 9.60
C SER A 7 6.72 13.30 8.15
N HIS A 8 5.79 12.52 7.57
CA HIS A 8 5.25 12.78 6.25
C HIS A 8 3.81 13.31 6.30
N LEU A 9 3.42 14.06 5.26
CA LEU A 9 2.13 14.75 5.17
C LEU A 9 1.07 13.99 4.39
N ASP A 10 1.50 13.10 3.51
CA ASP A 10 0.62 12.28 2.69
C ASP A 10 0.10 11.06 3.47
N MET A 11 -0.85 10.36 2.88
CA MET A 11 -1.45 9.15 3.45
C MET A 11 -1.82 8.18 2.33
N VAL A 12 -1.97 6.90 2.66
CA VAL A 12 -2.57 5.91 1.76
C VAL A 12 -4.05 6.23 1.57
N CYS A 13 -4.43 6.64 0.35
CA CYS A 13 -5.81 6.97 -0.01
C CYS A 13 -6.57 5.72 -0.43
N GLN A 14 -7.20 5.02 0.54
CA GLN A 14 -8.01 3.82 0.29
C GLN A 14 -9.40 3.95 0.91
N LYS A 15 -10.38 3.31 0.29
CA LYS A 15 -11.76 3.26 0.77
C LYS A 15 -12.39 1.91 0.50
N ASN A 16 -13.48 1.60 1.21
CA ASN A 16 -14.28 0.42 0.92
C ASN A 16 -14.95 0.56 -0.46
N ASN A 17 -15.18 -0.56 -1.13
CA ASN A 17 -15.76 -0.57 -2.48
C ASN A 17 -17.17 0.05 -2.56
N ASP A 18 -17.93 -0.03 -1.48
CA ASP A 18 -19.26 0.54 -1.33
C ASP A 18 -19.27 2.00 -0.86
N THR A 19 -18.10 2.56 -0.56
CA THR A 19 -17.96 3.94 -0.08
C THR A 19 -17.79 4.90 -1.25
N VAL A 20 -18.70 5.86 -1.36
CA VAL A 20 -18.57 6.99 -2.30
C VAL A 20 -17.80 8.10 -1.61
N PHE A 21 -16.53 8.29 -1.98
CA PHE A 21 -15.64 9.27 -1.39
C PHE A 21 -14.60 9.75 -2.40
N ASP A 22 -14.27 11.02 -2.38
CA ASP A 22 -13.29 11.66 -3.24
C ASP A 22 -12.19 12.29 -2.38
N PHE A 23 -11.00 11.70 -2.38
CA PHE A 23 -9.87 12.16 -1.58
C PHE A 23 -9.31 13.53 -2.00
N ASP A 24 -9.57 13.98 -3.23
CA ASP A 24 -9.10 15.28 -3.71
C ASP A 24 -9.94 16.45 -3.19
N THR A 25 -11.21 16.19 -2.86
CA THR A 25 -12.17 17.25 -2.52
C THR A 25 -12.84 17.12 -1.16
N GLN A 26 -12.74 15.96 -0.51
CA GLN A 26 -13.40 15.65 0.75
C GLN A 26 -12.40 15.41 1.88
N GLY A 27 -12.68 15.98 3.05
CA GLY A 27 -11.94 15.68 4.29
C GLY A 27 -12.38 14.33 4.88
N ILE A 28 -11.46 13.64 5.56
CA ILE A 28 -11.74 12.36 6.21
C ILE A 28 -12.81 12.54 7.29
N GLU A 29 -13.88 11.76 7.20
CA GLU A 29 -14.96 11.74 8.19
C GLU A 29 -14.57 10.79 9.33
N THR A 30 -14.25 11.36 10.51
CA THR A 30 -13.82 10.60 11.67
C THR A 30 -14.93 10.42 12.68
N TYR A 31 -14.87 9.35 13.48
CA TYR A 31 -15.76 9.10 14.62
C TYR A 31 -15.00 8.40 15.75
N ILE A 32 -15.55 8.46 16.97
CA ILE A 32 -15.00 7.80 18.16
C ILE A 32 -15.72 6.46 18.35
N ASP A 33 -14.93 5.40 18.53
CA ASP A 33 -15.37 4.04 18.79
C ASP A 33 -14.63 3.51 20.03
N GLY A 34 -15.21 3.69 21.21
CA GLY A 34 -14.55 3.43 22.48
C GLY A 34 -13.32 4.33 22.67
N ASP A 35 -12.15 3.74 22.78
CA ASP A 35 -10.87 4.45 22.94
C ASP A 35 -10.19 4.76 21.59
N TRP A 36 -10.84 4.49 20.47
CA TRP A 36 -10.29 4.64 19.13
C TRP A 36 -10.92 5.79 18.36
N VAL A 37 -10.10 6.48 17.57
CA VAL A 37 -10.57 7.34 16.48
C VAL A 37 -10.51 6.54 15.18
N ARG A 38 -11.63 6.47 14.47
CA ARG A 38 -11.78 5.73 13.21
C ARG A 38 -12.24 6.63 12.08
N ALA A 39 -11.96 6.22 10.84
CA ALA A 39 -12.51 6.83 9.64
C ALA A 39 -13.70 6.03 9.11
N LYS A 40 -14.68 6.72 8.53
CA LYS A 40 -15.90 6.12 7.99
C LYS A 40 -15.70 5.66 6.55
N GLY A 41 -15.40 4.38 6.38
CA GLY A 41 -15.27 3.75 5.08
C GLY A 41 -14.00 4.09 4.30
N THR A 42 -13.07 4.85 4.90
CA THR A 42 -11.79 5.24 4.30
C THR A 42 -10.63 4.92 5.25
N THR A 43 -9.42 5.04 4.77
CA THR A 43 -8.22 5.17 5.60
C THR A 43 -8.29 6.44 6.44
N LEU A 44 -7.61 6.44 7.60
CA LEU A 44 -7.67 7.54 8.58
C LEU A 44 -6.58 8.61 8.34
N GLY A 45 -5.37 8.20 7.93
CA GLY A 45 -4.20 9.06 7.83
C GLY A 45 -3.52 9.33 9.18
N ALA A 46 -3.70 8.44 10.18
CA ALA A 46 -2.96 8.51 11.44
C ALA A 46 -1.46 8.26 11.22
N ASP A 47 -1.16 7.44 10.25
CA ASP A 47 0.13 7.31 9.60
C ASP A 47 0.19 8.36 8.45
N ASN A 48 0.98 9.43 8.53
CA ASN A 48 1.77 9.81 9.70
C ASN A 48 1.23 11.11 10.34
N GLY A 49 -0.08 11.33 10.29
CA GLY A 49 -0.76 12.49 10.87
C GLY A 49 -0.50 12.66 12.37
N LEU A 50 -0.29 11.56 13.12
CA LEU A 50 0.06 11.61 14.55
C LEU A 50 1.45 12.19 14.76
N GLY A 51 2.45 11.81 13.97
CA GLY A 51 3.77 12.36 14.01
C GLY A 51 3.78 13.86 13.68
N VAL A 52 3.03 14.26 12.65
CA VAL A 52 2.84 15.69 12.30
C VAL A 52 2.23 16.45 13.48
N ALA A 53 1.15 15.94 14.07
CA ALA A 53 0.48 16.57 15.20
C ALA A 53 1.40 16.68 16.43
N ALA A 54 2.20 15.66 16.72
CA ALA A 54 3.16 15.66 17.82
C ALA A 54 4.23 16.74 17.62
N ILE A 55 4.81 16.87 16.43
CA ILE A 55 5.77 17.92 16.10
C ILE A 55 5.14 19.29 16.29
N MET A 56 3.95 19.52 15.76
CA MET A 56 3.24 20.79 15.87
C MET A 56 2.94 21.13 17.34
N ALA A 57 2.50 20.16 18.13
CA ALA A 57 2.21 20.34 19.55
C ALA A 57 3.46 20.74 20.35
N ILE A 58 4.62 20.14 20.04
CA ILE A 58 5.89 20.51 20.70
C ILE A 58 6.27 21.96 20.32
N LEU A 59 6.18 22.32 19.04
CA LEU A 59 6.53 23.66 18.57
C LEU A 59 5.61 24.74 19.13
N GLU A 60 4.32 24.44 19.33
CA GLU A 60 3.35 25.37 19.92
C GLU A 60 3.50 25.49 21.44
N SER A 61 3.98 24.44 22.09
CA SER A 61 4.06 24.36 23.54
C SER A 61 5.01 25.39 24.15
N LYS A 62 4.58 26.01 25.25
CA LYS A 62 5.40 26.88 26.08
C LYS A 62 5.91 26.21 27.36
N THR A 63 5.53 24.98 27.59
CA THR A 63 5.81 24.23 28.83
C THR A 63 6.64 22.97 28.60
N ILE A 64 6.68 22.44 27.39
CA ILE A 64 7.53 21.30 27.04
C ILE A 64 8.96 21.83 26.84
N ALA A 65 9.89 21.38 27.68
CA ALA A 65 11.30 21.71 27.53
C ALA A 65 11.89 20.93 26.35
N HIS A 66 12.47 21.63 25.39
CA HIS A 66 13.10 21.01 24.22
C HIS A 66 14.34 21.80 23.77
N PRO A 67 15.32 21.19 23.11
CA PRO A 67 16.42 21.89 22.45
C PRO A 67 15.91 22.65 21.21
N ALA A 68 16.84 23.27 20.46
CA ALA A 68 16.49 23.78 19.14
C ALA A 68 15.97 22.65 18.23
N ILE A 69 14.84 22.87 17.56
CA ILE A 69 14.17 21.90 16.71
C ILE A 69 14.13 22.41 15.28
N GLU A 70 14.42 21.52 14.34
CA GLU A 70 14.07 21.63 12.93
C GLU A 70 12.93 20.64 12.65
N ALA A 71 11.78 21.14 12.22
CA ALA A 71 10.66 20.30 11.80
C ALA A 71 10.78 20.00 10.31
N LEU A 72 10.87 18.74 9.96
CA LEU A 72 10.93 18.26 8.60
C LEU A 72 9.62 17.51 8.25
N PHE A 73 8.85 18.09 7.35
CA PHE A 73 7.66 17.43 6.80
C PHE A 73 7.92 17.04 5.36
N THR A 74 7.90 15.76 5.08
CA THR A 74 8.08 15.22 3.72
C THR A 74 6.74 14.93 3.05
N THR A 75 6.76 14.74 1.76
CA THR A 75 5.61 14.40 0.92
C THR A 75 5.92 13.15 0.10
N ASP A 76 4.86 12.46 -0.33
CA ASP A 76 4.96 11.30 -1.22
C ASP A 76 5.75 10.13 -0.60
N GLU A 77 5.66 9.95 0.72
CA GLU A 77 6.28 8.81 1.40
C GLU A 77 5.64 7.49 0.94
N GLU A 78 4.32 7.45 0.91
CA GLU A 78 3.49 6.27 0.66
C GLU A 78 3.58 5.73 -0.77
N THR A 79 4.09 6.51 -1.73
CA THR A 79 4.14 6.10 -3.12
C THR A 79 5.53 6.13 -3.73
N GLY A 80 6.34 7.13 -3.42
CA GLY A 80 7.62 7.30 -4.09
C GLY A 80 8.76 7.83 -3.25
N MET A 81 8.49 8.34 -2.06
CA MET A 81 9.46 9.05 -1.20
C MET A 81 10.12 10.24 -1.92
N THR A 82 9.40 10.90 -2.81
CA THR A 82 9.93 11.97 -3.66
C THR A 82 10.45 13.13 -2.81
N GLY A 83 9.68 13.54 -1.80
CA GLY A 83 10.07 14.63 -0.91
C GLY A 83 11.38 14.33 -0.16
N ALA A 84 11.60 13.11 0.29
CA ALA A 84 12.83 12.71 0.95
C ALA A 84 14.01 12.61 -0.05
N LYS A 85 13.78 12.08 -1.25
CA LYS A 85 14.83 11.93 -2.29
C LYS A 85 15.30 13.27 -2.86
N GLU A 86 14.41 14.26 -2.94
CA GLU A 86 14.72 15.58 -3.47
C GLU A 86 15.17 16.58 -2.39
N LEU A 87 15.23 16.16 -1.13
CA LEU A 87 15.68 17.01 -0.04
C LEU A 87 17.13 17.46 -0.27
N SER A 88 17.34 18.77 -0.26
CA SER A 88 18.70 19.32 -0.39
C SER A 88 19.57 18.91 0.81
N PRO A 89 20.81 18.44 0.59
CA PRO A 89 21.74 18.11 1.69
C PRO A 89 22.04 19.27 2.64
N LYS A 90 21.73 20.49 2.23
CA LYS A 90 21.95 21.72 3.03
C LYS A 90 20.68 22.26 3.69
N ALA A 91 19.55 21.59 3.53
CA ALA A 91 18.29 22.06 4.07
C ALA A 91 18.22 21.96 5.60
N LEU A 92 18.97 21.03 6.18
CA LEU A 92 18.98 20.75 7.61
C LEU A 92 20.36 20.98 8.21
N THR A 93 20.39 21.40 9.47
CA THR A 93 21.60 21.63 10.25
C THR A 93 21.68 20.76 11.50
N GLY A 94 20.59 20.12 11.87
CA GLY A 94 20.51 19.23 13.02
C GLY A 94 21.41 17.99 12.86
N GLU A 95 21.93 17.50 14.00
CA GLU A 95 22.83 16.34 14.03
C GLU A 95 22.11 15.04 14.43
N ILE A 96 20.89 15.14 14.95
CA ILE A 96 20.07 14.01 15.41
C ILE A 96 18.73 14.12 14.71
N LEU A 97 18.36 13.09 13.95
CA LEU A 97 17.05 12.98 13.33
C LEU A 97 16.24 11.94 14.07
N LEU A 98 15.04 12.31 14.48
CA LEU A 98 14.02 11.44 15.04
C LEU A 98 12.88 11.38 14.01
N ASN A 99 12.74 10.23 13.37
CA ASN A 99 11.63 9.91 12.49
C ASN A 99 10.47 9.42 13.37
N LEU A 100 9.30 10.07 13.27
CA LEU A 100 8.09 9.73 14.04
C LEU A 100 7.14 8.83 13.25
N ASP A 101 7.65 8.21 12.21
CA ASP A 101 6.93 7.27 11.36
C ASP A 101 7.18 5.83 11.84
N THR A 102 6.52 5.48 12.93
CA THR A 102 6.62 4.16 13.56
C THR A 102 5.25 3.70 14.05
N GLU A 103 4.97 2.41 13.90
CA GLU A 103 3.74 1.77 14.37
C GLU A 103 3.89 1.21 15.79
N GLU A 104 5.12 0.95 16.24
CA GLU A 104 5.41 0.40 17.56
C GLU A 104 5.74 1.52 18.55
N ASP A 105 5.10 1.51 19.72
CA ASP A 105 5.22 2.58 20.72
C ASP A 105 6.25 2.28 21.81
N ASP A 106 6.82 1.08 21.83
CA ASP A 106 7.77 0.60 22.84
C ASP A 106 9.18 0.31 22.26
N GLU A 107 9.43 0.59 20.99
CA GLU A 107 10.70 0.34 20.32
C GLU A 107 11.34 1.60 19.74
N ILE A 108 12.67 1.66 19.74
CA ILE A 108 13.47 2.64 19.00
C ILE A 108 14.24 1.91 17.92
N ILE A 109 13.86 2.17 16.65
CA ILE A 109 14.48 1.55 15.49
C ILE A 109 15.65 2.41 15.01
N ILE A 110 16.85 1.83 14.92
CA ILE A 110 18.10 2.53 14.52
C ILE A 110 18.55 2.17 13.10
N GLY A 111 17.69 1.58 12.30
CA GLY A 111 17.98 1.18 10.91
C GLY A 111 16.73 1.18 10.07
N CYS A 112 16.91 0.95 8.78
CA CYS A 112 15.79 0.78 7.85
C CYS A 112 16.05 -0.40 6.91
N ALA A 113 14.97 -1.00 6.42
CA ALA A 113 15.05 -2.00 5.36
C ALA A 113 15.30 -1.34 4.00
N GLY A 114 16.03 -2.03 3.14
CA GLY A 114 16.10 -1.68 1.73
C GLY A 114 15.03 -2.41 0.93
N ALA A 115 14.63 -1.83 -0.20
CA ALA A 115 13.69 -2.45 -1.12
C ALA A 115 14.20 -2.36 -2.57
N VAL A 116 13.76 -3.30 -3.40
CA VAL A 116 13.97 -3.29 -4.84
C VAL A 116 12.64 -3.55 -5.52
N ASP A 117 12.22 -2.61 -6.37
CA ASP A 117 11.07 -2.80 -7.25
C ASP A 117 11.52 -3.46 -8.55
N VAL A 118 10.86 -4.55 -8.93
CA VAL A 118 11.08 -5.24 -10.19
C VAL A 118 9.80 -5.24 -11.01
N SER A 119 9.84 -4.63 -12.18
CA SER A 119 8.74 -4.65 -13.14
C SER A 119 9.08 -5.62 -14.27
N ALA A 120 8.22 -6.60 -14.49
CA ALA A 120 8.32 -7.54 -15.59
C ALA A 120 7.27 -7.20 -16.66
N TYR A 121 7.71 -7.09 -17.91
CA TYR A 121 6.87 -6.81 -19.05
C TYR A 121 6.94 -7.97 -20.04
N HIS A 122 5.82 -8.26 -20.68
CA HIS A 122 5.74 -9.23 -21.76
C HIS A 122 4.72 -8.78 -22.79
N ASP A 123 5.16 -8.75 -24.04
CA ASP A 123 4.28 -8.47 -25.17
C ASP A 123 3.58 -9.74 -25.62
N TYR A 124 2.31 -9.63 -25.93
CA TYR A 124 1.50 -10.72 -26.47
C TYR A 124 0.62 -10.24 -27.62
N THR A 125 0.20 -11.18 -28.46
CA THR A 125 -0.74 -10.89 -29.54
C THR A 125 -2.13 -11.37 -29.14
N GLU A 126 -3.09 -10.46 -29.22
CA GLU A 126 -4.50 -10.81 -29.03
C GLU A 126 -5.03 -11.59 -30.22
N GLU A 127 -5.87 -12.56 -29.95
CA GLU A 127 -6.60 -13.34 -30.95
C GLU A 127 -8.10 -13.23 -30.73
N ALA A 128 -8.88 -13.38 -31.79
CA ALA A 128 -10.32 -13.43 -31.68
C ALA A 128 -10.75 -14.65 -30.85
N THR A 129 -11.79 -14.48 -30.02
CA THR A 129 -12.35 -15.58 -29.24
C THR A 129 -12.76 -16.74 -30.16
N PRO A 130 -12.24 -17.96 -29.99
CA PRO A 130 -12.58 -19.09 -30.84
C PRO A 130 -14.08 -19.43 -30.77
N SER A 131 -14.62 -19.97 -31.84
CA SER A 131 -15.99 -20.55 -31.83
C SER A 131 -16.06 -21.84 -30.99
N GLY A 132 -17.22 -22.14 -30.42
CA GLY A 132 -17.45 -23.39 -29.70
C GLY A 132 -16.76 -23.41 -28.32
N VAL A 133 -16.64 -22.27 -27.66
CA VAL A 133 -16.09 -22.14 -26.32
C VAL A 133 -17.15 -21.73 -25.29
N VAL A 134 -16.87 -21.99 -24.03
CA VAL A 134 -17.64 -21.52 -22.88
C VAL A 134 -16.73 -20.63 -22.04
N ALA A 135 -17.26 -19.49 -21.59
CA ALA A 135 -16.56 -18.57 -20.71
C ALA A 135 -16.79 -18.91 -19.23
N TYR A 136 -15.74 -18.74 -18.43
CA TYR A 136 -15.78 -18.86 -16.98
C TYR A 136 -15.06 -17.64 -16.36
N GLN A 137 -15.62 -17.17 -15.26
CA GLN A 137 -14.92 -16.27 -14.37
C GLN A 137 -14.34 -17.08 -13.22
N LEU A 138 -13.05 -16.99 -13.03
CA LEU A 138 -12.31 -17.56 -11.90
C LEU A 138 -12.01 -16.44 -10.93
N SER A 139 -12.27 -16.66 -9.65
CA SER A 139 -11.99 -15.69 -8.60
C SER A 139 -11.25 -16.36 -7.45
N VAL A 140 -10.17 -15.73 -7.01
CA VAL A 140 -9.47 -16.06 -5.78
C VAL A 140 -9.75 -14.91 -4.81
N THR A 141 -10.44 -15.21 -3.71
CA THR A 141 -10.89 -14.21 -2.74
C THR A 141 -10.68 -14.70 -1.31
N GLY A 142 -10.89 -13.81 -0.34
CA GLY A 142 -10.87 -14.17 1.07
C GLY A 142 -9.48 -14.36 1.68
N LEU A 143 -8.41 -13.99 0.99
CA LEU A 143 -7.06 -14.04 1.54
C LEU A 143 -6.82 -12.84 2.48
N MET A 144 -5.91 -13.00 3.43
CA MET A 144 -5.65 -12.00 4.46
C MET A 144 -4.96 -10.74 3.93
N GLY A 145 -4.02 -10.90 2.98
CA GLY A 145 -3.17 -9.81 2.51
C GLY A 145 -2.17 -9.36 3.56
N GLY A 146 -1.65 -8.15 3.42
CA GLY A 146 -0.70 -7.52 4.33
C GLY A 146 0.40 -6.78 3.59
N HIS A 147 1.29 -6.15 4.35
CA HIS A 147 2.45 -5.45 3.80
C HIS A 147 3.46 -6.44 3.22
N SER A 148 3.97 -6.14 2.02
CA SER A 148 4.89 -7.03 1.29
C SER A 148 6.26 -7.19 1.94
N GLY A 149 6.66 -6.29 2.83
CA GLY A 149 7.84 -6.39 3.67
C GLY A 149 7.51 -6.94 5.06
N GLN A 150 6.82 -6.17 5.89
CA GLN A 150 6.55 -6.48 7.31
C GLN A 150 5.84 -7.83 7.52
N ASN A 151 4.89 -8.19 6.66
CA ASN A 151 4.10 -9.41 6.82
C ASN A 151 4.56 -10.57 5.93
N ILE A 152 5.61 -10.42 5.12
CA ILE A 152 6.04 -11.46 4.16
C ILE A 152 6.46 -12.76 4.85
N HIS A 153 7.06 -12.66 6.02
CA HIS A 153 7.52 -13.80 6.82
C HIS A 153 6.36 -14.63 7.40
N MET A 154 5.14 -14.08 7.45
CA MET A 154 3.95 -14.75 7.99
C MET A 154 3.36 -15.81 7.05
N GLY A 155 3.91 -15.99 5.85
CA GLY A 155 3.45 -17.00 4.90
C GLY A 155 2.03 -16.78 4.37
N ARG A 156 1.56 -15.53 4.34
CA ARG A 156 0.21 -15.20 3.87
C ARG A 156 0.04 -15.53 2.40
N GLY A 157 -1.17 -15.97 2.02
CA GLY A 157 -1.49 -16.32 0.65
C GLY A 157 -1.41 -15.11 -0.28
N ASN A 158 -0.84 -15.31 -1.48
CA ASN A 158 -0.80 -14.32 -2.54
C ASN A 158 -1.76 -14.76 -3.65
N ALA A 159 -2.83 -14.00 -3.87
CA ALA A 159 -3.89 -14.35 -4.82
C ALA A 159 -3.39 -14.51 -6.25
N ASN A 160 -2.44 -13.67 -6.69
CA ASN A 160 -1.85 -13.76 -8.02
C ASN A 160 -1.07 -15.08 -8.21
N LYS A 161 -0.33 -15.50 -7.18
CA LYS A 161 0.36 -16.80 -7.22
C LYS A 161 -0.61 -17.97 -7.22
N VAL A 162 -1.72 -17.90 -6.50
CA VAL A 162 -2.78 -18.93 -6.51
C VAL A 162 -3.43 -18.98 -7.88
N MET A 163 -3.86 -17.84 -8.43
CA MET A 163 -4.46 -17.77 -9.76
C MET A 163 -3.51 -18.32 -10.83
N ASN A 164 -2.22 -17.93 -10.79
CA ASN A 164 -1.24 -18.48 -11.74
C ASN A 164 -1.13 -20.01 -11.67
N ARG A 165 -1.18 -20.60 -10.47
CA ARG A 165 -1.17 -22.07 -10.32
C ARG A 165 -2.42 -22.73 -10.89
N LEU A 166 -3.57 -22.06 -10.81
CA LEU A 166 -4.81 -22.54 -11.42
C LEU A 166 -4.77 -22.50 -12.95
N LEU A 167 -4.14 -21.48 -13.52
CA LEU A 167 -4.10 -21.25 -14.97
C LEU A 167 -2.93 -21.97 -15.66
N LEU A 168 -1.82 -22.19 -14.96
CA LEU A 168 -0.60 -22.77 -15.52
C LEU A 168 -0.85 -24.17 -16.06
N GLY A 169 -0.46 -24.39 -17.31
CA GLY A 169 -0.61 -25.67 -17.99
C GLY A 169 -2.02 -25.99 -18.51
N GLN A 170 -3.03 -25.14 -18.22
CA GLN A 170 -4.41 -25.41 -18.66
C GLN A 170 -4.60 -25.16 -20.17
N TYR A 171 -3.75 -24.30 -20.77
CA TYR A 171 -3.73 -24.12 -22.22
C TYR A 171 -3.42 -25.43 -22.95
N GLU A 172 -2.35 -26.11 -22.57
CA GLU A 172 -1.92 -27.35 -23.21
C GLU A 172 -2.90 -28.49 -22.92
N LYS A 173 -3.43 -28.55 -21.72
CA LYS A 173 -4.29 -29.66 -21.27
C LYS A 173 -5.73 -29.56 -21.74
N TYR A 174 -6.30 -28.34 -21.70
CA TYR A 174 -7.72 -28.12 -21.97
C TYR A 174 -8.00 -27.05 -23.03
N GLY A 175 -6.98 -26.50 -23.67
CA GLY A 175 -7.14 -25.41 -24.65
C GLY A 175 -7.67 -24.12 -24.04
N LEU A 176 -7.44 -23.90 -22.73
CA LEU A 176 -7.86 -22.68 -22.04
C LEU A 176 -7.20 -21.45 -22.66
N ARG A 177 -7.99 -20.38 -22.85
CA ARG A 177 -7.50 -19.04 -23.23
C ARG A 177 -7.90 -18.05 -22.17
N ILE A 178 -7.05 -17.09 -21.93
CA ILE A 178 -7.29 -15.99 -20.98
C ILE A 178 -7.76 -14.76 -21.77
N SER A 179 -8.90 -14.21 -21.38
CA SER A 179 -9.41 -12.96 -21.92
C SER A 179 -8.99 -11.76 -21.07
N GLN A 180 -9.09 -11.91 -19.75
CA GLN A 180 -8.71 -10.85 -18.79
C GLN A 180 -8.08 -11.51 -17.57
N LEU A 181 -7.13 -10.80 -16.96
CA LEU A 181 -6.49 -11.19 -15.71
C LEU A 181 -6.24 -9.94 -14.89
N HIS A 182 -6.79 -9.91 -13.68
CA HIS A 182 -6.64 -8.82 -12.73
C HIS A 182 -6.25 -9.37 -11.37
N GLY A 183 -5.39 -8.65 -10.66
CA GLY A 183 -5.04 -9.01 -9.30
C GLY A 183 -3.94 -8.14 -8.73
N GLY A 184 -4.07 -7.83 -7.44
CA GLY A 184 -3.22 -6.86 -6.78
C GLY A 184 -3.54 -5.43 -7.23
N GLY A 185 -3.24 -4.45 -6.41
CA GLY A 185 -3.46 -3.03 -6.72
C GLY A 185 -2.27 -2.19 -6.26
N LEU A 186 -1.60 -2.63 -5.21
CA LEU A 186 -0.47 -1.93 -4.61
C LEU A 186 0.77 -2.83 -4.62
N ARG A 187 1.90 -2.29 -5.05
CA ARG A 187 3.17 -3.04 -5.10
C ARG A 187 3.71 -3.42 -3.72
N ASN A 188 3.39 -2.64 -2.69
CA ASN A 188 3.76 -2.90 -1.30
C ASN A 188 2.73 -3.75 -0.54
N ALA A 189 1.69 -4.26 -1.20
CA ALA A 189 0.68 -5.12 -0.59
C ALA A 189 0.69 -6.54 -1.16
N ILE A 190 0.54 -7.54 -0.28
CA ILE A 190 0.33 -8.93 -0.68
C ILE A 190 -1.08 -9.05 -1.28
N PRO A 191 -1.25 -9.45 -2.55
CA PRO A 191 -2.55 -9.53 -3.20
C PRO A 191 -3.54 -10.43 -2.47
N ARG A 192 -4.69 -9.87 -2.11
CA ARG A 192 -5.78 -10.60 -1.42
C ARG A 192 -6.73 -11.29 -2.38
N GLU A 193 -6.86 -10.72 -3.57
CA GLU A 193 -7.85 -11.12 -4.58
C GLU A 193 -7.21 -11.14 -5.95
N SER A 194 -7.70 -12.04 -6.79
CA SER A 194 -7.32 -12.12 -8.20
C SER A 194 -8.48 -12.71 -9.00
N GLU A 195 -8.72 -12.17 -10.18
CA GLU A 195 -9.79 -12.61 -11.08
C GLU A 195 -9.25 -12.87 -12.48
N ALA A 196 -9.80 -13.87 -13.13
CA ALA A 196 -9.52 -14.19 -14.52
C ALA A 196 -10.81 -14.49 -15.28
N LEU A 197 -10.99 -13.87 -16.43
CA LEU A 197 -11.99 -14.28 -17.42
C LEU A 197 -11.32 -15.21 -18.42
N VAL A 198 -11.77 -16.44 -18.49
CA VAL A 198 -11.19 -17.48 -19.33
C VAL A 198 -12.23 -18.12 -20.22
N VAL A 199 -11.80 -18.68 -21.35
CA VAL A 199 -12.65 -19.52 -22.20
C VAL A 199 -12.01 -20.90 -22.38
N VAL A 200 -12.84 -21.93 -22.45
CA VAL A 200 -12.43 -23.29 -22.76
C VAL A 200 -13.31 -23.88 -23.87
N PRO A 201 -12.81 -24.82 -24.70
CA PRO A 201 -13.63 -25.52 -25.67
C PRO A 201 -14.82 -26.20 -25.01
N THR A 202 -16.00 -26.13 -25.61
CA THR A 202 -17.23 -26.75 -25.07
C THR A 202 -17.06 -28.25 -24.80
N ALA A 203 -16.20 -28.92 -25.55
CA ALA A 203 -15.88 -30.34 -25.34
C ALA A 203 -15.09 -30.62 -24.03
N GLN A 204 -14.57 -29.58 -23.40
CA GLN A 204 -13.81 -29.67 -22.15
C GLN A 204 -14.58 -29.05 -20.95
N LYS A 205 -15.90 -28.87 -21.15
CA LYS A 205 -16.78 -28.30 -20.12
C LYS A 205 -17.00 -29.26 -18.96
#